data_2403ea221c328cabb537b2fc21227bca
#
_entry.id   2403ea221c328cabb537b2fc21227bca
#
_cell.length_a   1.000
_cell.length_b   1.000
_cell.length_c   1.000
_cell.angle_alpha   90.00
_cell.angle_beta   90.00
_cell.angle_gamma   90.00
#
_symmetry.space_group_name_H-M   'P 1'
#
loop_
_entity.id
_entity.type
_entity.pdbx_description
1 polymer ?
#
loop_
_entity_poly.entity_id
_entity_poly.type
_entity_poly.pdbx_seq_one_letter_code
_entity_poly.pdbx_strand_id
1 'polypeptide(L)'
;MVLQQYRVFFDTSVYIAALLSPGGAAGELVRLAEAGVVRMVVSQEVIIEADRVLAVKFPELVQENRKLWKHLHPEMAPEPSADHLRPFREKLSRGDALILCAACRAKVSAFVTWNTRDFMKHGVSSLVDFPIVVPSDCLALFRKWIEPFLH
;
A
#
# COMPACT_ATOMS: atom_id res chain seq x y z
N MET A 1 -18.87 -13.94 15.48
CA MET A 1 -17.52 -13.37 15.63
C MET A 1 -17.07 -12.85 14.27
N VAL A 2 -16.75 -11.56 14.19
CA VAL A 2 -16.25 -10.96 12.95
C VAL A 2 -14.73 -11.17 12.92
N LEU A 3 -14.23 -11.87 11.91
CA LEU A 3 -12.79 -12.01 11.71
C LEU A 3 -12.20 -10.64 11.35
N GLN A 4 -11.19 -10.24 12.08
CA GLN A 4 -10.46 -9.02 11.77
C GLN A 4 -9.77 -9.21 10.42
N GLN A 5 -10.01 -8.31 9.48
CA GLN A 5 -9.39 -8.38 8.16
C GLN A 5 -7.91 -8.01 8.22
N TYR A 6 -7.09 -8.67 7.41
CA TYR A 6 -5.71 -8.28 7.20
C TYR A 6 -5.71 -7.07 6.26
N ARG A 7 -5.38 -5.90 6.80
CA ARG A 7 -5.45 -4.63 6.08
C ARG A 7 -4.07 -4.22 5.63
N VAL A 8 -3.92 -4.03 4.33
CA VAL A 8 -2.63 -3.74 3.70
C VAL A 8 -2.70 -2.41 2.96
N PHE A 9 -1.73 -1.54 3.22
CA PHE A 9 -1.57 -0.29 2.48
C PHE A 9 -0.49 -0.49 1.41
N PHE A 10 -0.83 -0.23 0.16
CA PHE A 10 0.11 -0.35 -0.95
C PHE A 10 0.59 1.04 -1.35
N ASP A 11 1.91 1.22 -1.35
CA ASP A 11 2.56 2.38 -1.97
C ASP A 11 2.36 2.36 -3.49
N THR A 12 2.47 3.52 -4.12
CA THR A 12 2.32 3.69 -5.57
C THR A 12 3.11 2.68 -6.40
N SER A 13 4.35 2.41 -6.00
CA SER A 13 5.25 1.47 -6.69
C SER A 13 4.67 0.07 -6.80
N VAL A 14 3.88 -0.37 -5.82
CA VAL A 14 3.28 -1.71 -5.79
C VAL A 14 2.16 -1.84 -6.82
N TYR A 15 1.32 -0.80 -6.97
CA TYR A 15 0.27 -0.78 -8.00
C TYR A 15 0.86 -0.83 -9.39
N ILE A 16 1.90 -0.04 -9.64
CA ILE A 16 2.57 -0.02 -10.92
C ILE A 16 3.20 -1.39 -11.21
N ALA A 17 3.87 -1.98 -10.22
CA ALA A 17 4.45 -3.32 -10.36
C ALA A 17 3.39 -4.38 -10.66
N ALA A 18 2.23 -4.31 -10.01
CA ALA A 18 1.13 -5.26 -10.24
C ALA A 18 0.58 -5.15 -11.66
N LEU A 19 0.47 -3.94 -12.20
CA LEU A 19 0.00 -3.72 -13.58
C LEU A 19 1.03 -4.21 -14.61
N LEU A 20 2.31 -3.96 -14.36
CA LEU A 20 3.39 -4.34 -15.28
C LEU A 20 3.72 -5.83 -15.23
N SER A 21 3.56 -6.46 -14.06
CA SER A 21 3.90 -7.86 -13.86
C SER A 21 2.83 -8.55 -13.00
N PRO A 22 1.65 -8.87 -13.59
CA PRO A 22 0.56 -9.46 -12.83
C PRO A 22 0.88 -10.81 -12.19
N GLY A 23 1.87 -11.53 -12.72
CA GLY A 23 2.32 -12.82 -12.18
C GLY A 23 3.26 -12.72 -10.98
N GLY A 24 3.73 -11.51 -10.64
CA GLY A 24 4.63 -11.30 -9.52
C GLY A 24 3.90 -11.20 -8.17
N ALA A 25 4.69 -10.99 -7.12
CA ALA A 25 4.16 -10.90 -5.75
C ALA A 25 3.16 -9.76 -5.56
N ALA A 26 3.40 -8.59 -6.19
CA ALA A 26 2.48 -7.46 -6.14
C ALA A 26 1.14 -7.82 -6.79
N GLY A 27 1.17 -8.49 -7.94
CA GLY A 27 -0.04 -8.97 -8.62
C GLY A 27 -0.81 -9.97 -7.78
N GLU A 28 -0.11 -10.86 -7.08
CA GLU A 28 -0.73 -11.83 -6.16
C GLU A 28 -1.48 -11.10 -5.03
N LEU A 29 -0.89 -10.10 -4.43
CA LEU A 29 -1.53 -9.30 -3.38
C LEU A 29 -2.79 -8.60 -3.90
N VAL A 30 -2.74 -8.06 -5.12
CA VAL A 30 -3.90 -7.43 -5.75
C VAL A 30 -5.01 -8.46 -5.97
N ARG A 31 -4.68 -9.67 -6.42
CA ARG A 31 -5.68 -10.75 -6.58
C ARG A 31 -6.33 -11.13 -5.25
N LEU A 32 -5.56 -11.19 -4.17
CA LEU A 32 -6.11 -11.45 -2.83
C LEU A 32 -7.07 -10.33 -2.40
N ALA A 33 -6.75 -9.08 -2.75
CA ALA A 33 -7.62 -7.94 -2.47
C ALA A 33 -8.91 -8.01 -3.30
N GLU A 34 -8.81 -8.36 -4.58
CA GLU A 34 -9.98 -8.54 -5.45
C GLU A 34 -10.89 -9.65 -4.95
N ALA A 35 -10.31 -10.72 -4.41
CA ALA A 35 -11.06 -11.84 -3.85
C ALA A 35 -11.65 -11.53 -2.46
N GLY A 36 -11.34 -10.38 -1.88
CA GLY A 36 -11.84 -9.99 -0.55
C GLY A 36 -11.13 -10.67 0.61
N VAL A 37 -10.02 -11.37 0.35
CA VAL A 37 -9.24 -12.09 1.37
C VAL A 37 -8.36 -11.12 2.16
N VAL A 38 -7.83 -10.11 1.48
CA VAL A 38 -7.05 -9.03 2.07
C VAL A 38 -7.83 -7.73 1.85
N ARG A 39 -7.89 -6.89 2.87
CA ARG A 39 -8.49 -5.56 2.74
C ARG A 39 -7.42 -4.56 2.29
N MET A 40 -7.60 -4.02 1.10
CA MET A 40 -6.68 -3.00 0.57
C MET A 40 -7.06 -1.62 1.09
N VAL A 41 -6.08 -0.90 1.59
CA VAL A 41 -6.21 0.49 2.03
C VAL A 41 -5.36 1.36 1.12
N VAL A 42 -5.89 2.49 0.71
CA VAL A 42 -5.21 3.43 -0.19
C VAL A 42 -5.43 4.86 0.29
N SER A 43 -4.55 5.76 -0.11
CA SER A 43 -4.73 7.19 0.14
C SER A 43 -4.98 7.93 -1.17
N GLN A 44 -5.56 9.11 -1.06
CA GLN A 44 -5.75 10.02 -2.17
C GLN A 44 -4.44 10.29 -2.90
N GLU A 45 -3.36 10.51 -2.15
CA GLU A 45 -2.03 10.80 -2.72
C GLU A 45 -1.52 9.66 -3.59
N VAL A 46 -1.72 8.40 -3.17
CA VAL A 46 -1.33 7.22 -3.96
C VAL A 46 -2.10 7.19 -5.28
N ILE A 47 -3.41 7.43 -5.25
CA ILE A 47 -4.24 7.41 -6.47
C ILE A 47 -3.76 8.48 -7.45
N ILE A 48 -3.53 9.69 -6.96
CA ILE A 48 -3.05 10.81 -7.79
C ILE A 48 -1.67 10.51 -8.37
N GLU A 49 -0.75 10.05 -7.54
CA GLU A 49 0.62 9.73 -7.96
C GLU A 49 0.66 8.61 -8.99
N ALA A 50 -0.11 7.54 -8.77
CA ALA A 50 -0.18 6.41 -9.70
C ALA A 50 -0.67 6.86 -11.08
N ASP A 51 -1.74 7.66 -11.12
CA ASP A 51 -2.28 8.17 -12.38
C ASP A 51 -1.27 9.05 -13.11
N ARG A 52 -0.59 9.94 -12.38
CA ARG A 52 0.41 10.84 -12.93
C ARG A 52 1.62 10.08 -13.48
N VAL A 53 2.16 9.11 -12.73
CA VAL A 53 3.32 8.32 -13.14
C VAL A 53 2.98 7.50 -14.38
N LEU A 54 1.81 6.86 -14.40
CA LEU A 54 1.38 6.06 -15.54
C LEU A 54 1.16 6.92 -16.78
N ALA A 55 0.53 8.09 -16.63
CA ALA A 55 0.29 8.98 -17.76
C ALA A 55 1.59 9.40 -18.45
N VAL A 56 2.68 9.55 -17.69
CA VAL A 56 3.98 9.94 -18.23
C VAL A 56 4.77 8.75 -18.76
N LYS A 57 4.83 7.65 -18.00
CA LYS A 57 5.72 6.52 -18.31
C LYS A 57 5.05 5.37 -19.05
N PHE A 58 3.77 5.12 -18.78
CA PHE A 58 3.03 3.98 -19.33
C PHE A 58 1.60 4.41 -19.66
N PRO A 59 1.42 5.36 -20.61
CA PRO A 59 0.08 5.90 -20.88
C PRO A 59 -0.95 4.84 -21.31
N GLU A 60 -0.49 3.74 -21.89
CA GLU A 60 -1.36 2.63 -22.28
C GLU A 60 -1.99 1.89 -21.08
N LEU A 61 -1.45 2.09 -19.88
CA LEU A 61 -1.96 1.44 -18.66
C LEU A 61 -2.89 2.32 -17.84
N VAL A 62 -3.10 3.58 -18.22
CA VAL A 62 -3.95 4.52 -17.46
C VAL A 62 -5.37 3.97 -17.31
N GLN A 63 -5.98 3.49 -18.39
CA GLN A 63 -7.35 2.98 -18.34
C GLN A 63 -7.47 1.71 -17.50
N GLU A 64 -6.47 0.81 -17.59
CA GLU A 64 -6.44 -0.41 -16.76
C GLU A 64 -6.31 -0.09 -15.29
N ASN A 65 -5.49 0.91 -14.95
CA ASN A 65 -5.35 1.39 -13.58
C ASN A 65 -6.68 1.91 -13.03
N ARG A 66 -7.40 2.70 -13.81
CA ARG A 66 -8.70 3.23 -13.41
C ARG A 66 -9.75 2.13 -13.22
N LYS A 67 -9.73 1.11 -14.07
CA LYS A 67 -10.59 -0.07 -13.92
C LYS A 67 -10.26 -0.84 -12.65
N LEU A 68 -8.97 -0.98 -12.34
CA LEU A 68 -8.51 -1.66 -11.14
C LEU A 68 -9.10 -1.03 -9.87
N TRP A 69 -9.04 0.31 -9.77
CA TRP A 69 -9.61 1.03 -8.62
C TRP A 69 -11.10 0.77 -8.47
N LYS A 70 -11.84 0.71 -9.58
CA LYS A 70 -13.28 0.44 -9.55
C LYS A 70 -13.59 -0.98 -9.06
N HIS A 71 -12.78 -1.96 -9.43
CA HIS A 71 -12.97 -3.36 -9.02
C HIS A 71 -12.55 -3.61 -7.58
N LEU A 72 -11.49 -2.98 -7.12
CA LEU A 72 -10.95 -3.21 -5.78
C LEU A 72 -11.79 -2.61 -4.67
N HIS A 73 -12.49 -1.51 -4.92
CA HIS A 73 -13.22 -0.76 -3.89
C HIS A 73 -12.39 -0.61 -2.61
N PRO A 74 -11.17 -0.04 -2.69
CA PRO A 74 -10.30 0.02 -1.53
C PRO A 74 -10.85 0.92 -0.43
N GLU A 75 -10.47 0.62 0.81
CA GLU A 75 -10.75 1.51 1.93
C GLU A 75 -9.89 2.75 1.78
N MET A 76 -10.49 3.94 1.90
CA MET A 76 -9.74 5.20 1.83
C MET A 76 -9.18 5.56 3.21
N ALA A 77 -7.87 5.78 3.27
CA ALA A 77 -7.22 6.26 4.49
C ALA A 77 -7.60 7.72 4.77
N PRO A 78 -7.68 8.14 6.04
CA PRO A 78 -7.89 9.54 6.39
C PRO A 78 -6.74 10.41 5.88
N GLU A 79 -7.04 11.63 5.42
CA GLU A 79 -6.00 12.58 5.02
C GLU A 79 -5.26 13.11 6.25
N PRO A 80 -3.91 13.11 6.23
CA PRO A 80 -3.14 13.66 7.33
C PRO A 80 -3.25 15.18 7.43
N SER A 81 -3.31 15.71 8.65
CA SER A 81 -3.17 17.14 8.89
C SER A 81 -1.69 17.56 8.86
N ALA A 82 -1.43 18.87 8.85
CA ALA A 82 -0.07 19.39 8.93
C ALA A 82 0.67 18.89 10.19
N ASP A 83 -0.03 18.84 11.31
CA ASP A 83 0.56 18.36 12.58
C ASP A 83 0.90 16.87 12.51
N HIS A 84 0.05 16.05 11.88
CA HIS A 84 0.32 14.62 11.69
C HIS A 84 1.56 14.40 10.81
N LEU A 85 1.76 15.24 9.80
CA LEU A 85 2.86 15.10 8.84
C LEU A 85 4.22 15.48 9.43
N ARG A 86 4.27 16.35 10.42
CA ARG A 86 5.52 16.93 10.91
C ARG A 86 6.62 15.90 11.22
N PRO A 87 6.36 14.85 12.02
CA PRO A 87 7.43 13.86 12.30
C PRO A 87 7.87 13.10 11.05
N PHE A 88 6.97 12.86 10.10
CA PHE A 88 7.28 12.15 8.85
C PHE A 88 8.13 13.00 7.91
N ARG A 89 7.91 14.31 7.91
CA ARG A 89 8.66 15.25 7.07
C ARG A 89 10.13 15.39 7.46
N GLU A 90 10.46 15.03 8.67
CA GLU A 90 11.86 15.03 9.12
C GLU A 90 12.69 13.94 8.43
N LYS A 91 12.04 12.87 7.98
CA LYS A 91 12.71 11.71 7.39
C LYS A 91 12.38 11.50 5.92
N LEU A 92 11.24 12.01 5.43
CA LEU A 92 10.71 11.71 4.11
C LEU A 92 10.41 12.98 3.32
N SER A 93 10.43 12.88 2.00
CA SER A 93 9.90 13.91 1.11
C SER A 93 8.41 14.14 1.42
N ARG A 94 7.84 15.24 0.94
CA ARG A 94 6.45 15.56 1.21
C ARG A 94 5.49 14.47 0.71
N GLY A 95 5.70 13.98 -0.51
CA GLY A 95 4.85 12.93 -1.09
C GLY A 95 4.91 11.63 -0.29
N ASP A 96 6.11 11.17 0.02
CA ASP A 96 6.31 9.95 0.80
C ASP A 96 5.77 10.09 2.22
N ALA A 97 5.93 11.27 2.82
CA ALA A 97 5.40 11.56 4.15
C ALA A 97 3.87 11.49 4.15
N LEU A 98 3.21 12.06 3.15
CA LEU A 98 1.76 12.00 3.01
C LEU A 98 1.28 10.55 2.92
N ILE A 99 1.96 9.74 2.15
CA ILE A 99 1.61 8.33 1.93
C ILE A 99 1.76 7.51 3.23
N LEU A 100 2.94 7.56 3.84
CA LEU A 100 3.20 6.76 5.04
C LEU A 100 2.36 7.23 6.24
N CYS A 101 2.17 8.53 6.39
CA CYS A 101 1.35 9.09 7.45
C CYS A 101 -0.12 8.68 7.30
N ALA A 102 -0.66 8.63 6.08
CA ALA A 102 -2.02 8.15 5.83
C ALA A 102 -2.17 6.69 6.25
N ALA A 103 -1.19 5.84 5.94
CA ALA A 103 -1.17 4.44 6.37
C ALA A 103 -1.18 4.34 7.90
N CYS A 104 -0.39 5.17 8.56
CA CYS A 104 -0.32 5.22 10.03
C CYS A 104 -1.67 5.61 10.63
N ARG A 105 -2.35 6.59 10.06
CA ARG A 105 -3.67 7.02 10.53
C ARG A 105 -4.73 5.94 10.28
N ALA A 106 -4.60 5.16 9.23
CA ALA A 106 -5.50 4.06 8.94
C ALA A 106 -5.25 2.82 9.80
N LYS A 107 -4.12 2.77 10.53
CA LYS A 107 -3.76 1.65 11.42
C LYS A 107 -3.75 0.31 10.68
N VAL A 108 -3.01 0.26 9.58
CA VAL A 108 -2.94 -0.95 8.76
C VAL A 108 -2.10 -2.06 9.40
N SER A 109 -2.27 -3.28 8.90
CA SER A 109 -1.48 -4.44 9.34
C SER A 109 -0.07 -4.45 8.75
N ALA A 110 0.10 -3.91 7.53
CA ALA A 110 1.38 -3.81 6.84
C ALA A 110 1.35 -2.69 5.80
N PHE A 111 2.53 -2.13 5.54
CA PHE A 111 2.78 -1.16 4.46
C PHE A 111 3.70 -1.83 3.45
N VAL A 112 3.28 -1.87 2.19
CA VAL A 112 4.01 -2.58 1.13
C VAL A 112 4.57 -1.59 0.13
N THR A 113 5.86 -1.72 -0.17
CA THR A 113 6.54 -0.83 -1.10
C THR A 113 7.67 -1.54 -1.84
N TRP A 114 7.97 -1.10 -3.07
CA TRP A 114 9.21 -1.41 -3.77
C TRP A 114 10.26 -0.31 -3.57
N ASN A 115 9.85 0.84 -3.03
CA ASN A 115 10.75 1.97 -2.77
C ASN A 115 11.45 1.79 -1.42
N THR A 116 12.32 0.79 -1.35
CA THR A 116 13.06 0.46 -0.12
C THR A 116 14.07 1.55 0.25
N ARG A 117 14.60 2.25 -0.75
CA ARG A 117 15.54 3.34 -0.55
C ARG A 117 14.99 4.43 0.38
N ASP A 118 13.74 4.84 0.17
CA ASP A 118 13.16 5.94 0.95
C ASP A 118 12.41 5.45 2.18
N PHE A 119 11.62 4.39 2.06
CA PHE A 119 10.76 3.92 3.16
C PHE A 119 11.48 3.01 4.16
N MET A 120 12.59 2.39 3.79
CA MET A 120 13.36 1.52 4.69
C MET A 120 14.66 2.14 5.18
N LYS A 121 14.88 3.44 4.93
CA LYS A 121 16.06 4.11 5.45
C LYS A 121 15.97 4.29 6.96
N HIS A 122 17.12 4.56 7.58
CA HIS A 122 17.24 4.70 9.02
C HIS A 122 16.20 5.69 9.61
N GLY A 123 15.53 5.26 10.67
CA GLY A 123 14.60 6.09 11.43
C GLY A 123 13.16 6.08 10.91
N VAL A 124 12.89 5.55 9.71
CA VAL A 124 11.53 5.54 9.17
C VAL A 124 10.65 4.51 9.88
N SER A 125 11.17 3.31 10.12
CA SER A 125 10.40 2.24 10.78
C SER A 125 9.93 2.61 12.19
N SER A 126 10.65 3.49 12.87
CA SER A 126 10.28 3.94 14.23
C SER A 126 9.11 4.92 14.24
N LEU A 127 8.71 5.45 13.08
CA LEU A 127 7.57 6.35 12.97
C LEU A 127 6.21 5.63 12.98
N VAL A 128 6.21 4.31 12.77
CA VAL A 128 4.99 3.53 12.59
C VAL A 128 4.99 2.25 13.43
N ASP A 129 3.80 1.68 13.65
CA ASP A 129 3.61 0.47 14.48
C ASP A 129 3.46 -0.81 13.64
N PHE A 130 3.52 -0.71 12.34
CA PHE A 130 3.35 -1.84 11.42
C PHE A 130 4.65 -2.10 10.64
N PRO A 131 4.83 -3.31 10.10
CA PRO A 131 5.99 -3.58 9.25
C PRO A 131 5.91 -2.87 7.91
N ILE A 132 7.06 -2.41 7.43
CA ILE A 132 7.24 -1.86 6.08
C ILE A 132 7.99 -2.93 5.30
N VAL A 133 7.37 -3.49 4.27
CA VAL A 133 7.86 -4.70 3.61
C VAL A 133 7.72 -4.63 2.09
N VAL A 134 8.51 -5.44 1.39
CA VAL A 134 8.32 -5.67 -0.05
C VAL A 134 7.18 -6.68 -0.27
N PRO A 135 6.61 -6.75 -1.47
CA PRO A 135 5.43 -7.61 -1.71
C PRO A 135 5.59 -9.08 -1.31
N SER A 136 6.73 -9.70 -1.59
CA SER A 136 6.95 -11.11 -1.23
C SER A 136 6.94 -11.33 0.28
N ASP A 137 7.51 -10.40 1.04
CA ASP A 137 7.52 -10.46 2.50
C ASP A 137 6.12 -10.23 3.08
N CYS A 138 5.33 -9.37 2.44
CA CYS A 138 3.93 -9.17 2.82
C CYS A 138 3.12 -10.46 2.64
N LEU A 139 3.33 -11.19 1.54
CA LEU A 139 2.68 -12.50 1.33
C LEU A 139 3.04 -13.49 2.45
N ALA A 140 4.30 -13.52 2.86
CA ALA A 140 4.75 -14.38 3.94
C ALA A 140 4.08 -14.02 5.28
N LEU A 141 3.98 -12.73 5.58
CA LEU A 141 3.28 -12.24 6.78
C LEU A 141 1.80 -12.60 6.75
N PHE A 142 1.16 -12.44 5.61
CA PHE A 142 -0.25 -12.77 5.44
C PHE A 142 -0.49 -14.27 5.65
N ARG A 143 0.38 -15.14 5.12
CA ARG A 143 0.28 -16.59 5.31
C ARG A 143 0.36 -16.96 6.78
N LYS A 144 1.25 -16.34 7.54
CA LYS A 144 1.33 -16.53 8.99
C LYS A 144 0.08 -16.07 9.70
N TRP A 145 -0.46 -14.93 9.28
CA TRP A 145 -1.66 -14.36 9.89
C TRP A 145 -2.88 -15.25 9.66
N ILE A 146 -3.04 -15.81 8.46
CA ILE A 146 -4.21 -16.62 8.10
C ILE A 146 -4.15 -18.05 8.64
N GLU A 147 -2.96 -18.56 8.91
CA GLU A 147 -2.73 -19.96 9.30
C GLU A 147 -3.64 -20.44 10.45
N PRO A 148 -3.81 -19.70 11.57
CA PRO A 148 -4.68 -20.14 12.65
C PRO A 148 -6.14 -20.32 12.25
N PHE A 149 -6.59 -19.68 11.17
CA PHE A 149 -7.97 -19.71 10.70
C PHE A 149 -8.25 -20.85 9.72
N LEU A 150 -7.22 -21.58 9.31
CA LEU A 150 -7.32 -22.67 8.33
C LEU A 150 -7.59 -24.02 8.97
N HIS A 151 -7.59 -24.09 10.29
CA HIS A 151 -7.73 -25.35 11.06
C HIS A 151 -8.93 -25.32 11.98
#